data_4b5c7eb345303ff78854fc9893c3c1b7
#
_entry.id   4b5c7eb345303ff78854fc9893c3c1b7
#
_cell.length_a   1.000
_cell.length_b   1.000
_cell.length_c   1.000
_cell.angle_alpha   90.00
_cell.angle_beta   90.00
_cell.angle_gamma   90.00
#
_symmetry.space_group_name_H-M   'P 1'
#
loop_
_entity.id
_entity.type
_entity.pdbx_description
1 polymer ?
#
loop_
_entity_poly.entity_id
_entity_poly.type
_entity_poly.pdbx_seq_one_letter_code
_entity_poly.pdbx_strand_id
1 'polypeptide(L)'
;MKIILTQEVTGLGGPGDVVEVKDGYGRNYLVPRGVAIRWTRGAEKTVESIKAARASRAVRDHDHAAEIKAKLEAEPVSVKVRSGQGGRLFGAVTVAEIANALTEASGEPVDKRTLVLGNPIKALGAHVVSVKLTDEVSAKVALNVIPA
;
A
#
# COMPACT_ATOMS: atom_id res chain seq x y z
N MET A 1 18.30 31.54 -1.94
CA MET A 1 17.54 31.06 -3.09
C MET A 1 16.34 30.27 -2.55
N LYS A 2 15.16 30.62 -2.97
CA LYS A 2 13.96 29.83 -2.65
C LYS A 2 13.74 28.75 -3.69
N ILE A 3 13.45 27.56 -3.23
CA ILE A 3 13.15 26.40 -4.06
C ILE A 3 11.92 25.67 -3.52
N ILE A 4 11.28 24.89 -4.39
CA ILE A 4 10.19 24.00 -4.03
C ILE A 4 10.68 22.58 -4.18
N LEU A 5 10.56 21.79 -3.12
CA LEU A 5 10.94 20.37 -3.14
C LEU A 5 9.92 19.55 -3.93
N THR A 6 10.40 18.71 -4.82
CA THR A 6 9.59 17.74 -5.58
C THR A 6 9.61 16.36 -4.94
N GLN A 7 10.63 16.10 -4.13
CA GLN A 7 10.82 14.86 -3.37
C GLN A 7 11.21 15.18 -1.94
N GLU A 8 11.09 14.21 -1.08
CA GLU A 8 11.56 14.35 0.30
C GLU A 8 13.09 14.46 0.34
N VAL A 9 13.58 15.49 1.04
CA VAL A 9 15.01 15.71 1.27
C VAL A 9 15.25 15.77 2.77
N THR A 10 16.06 14.86 3.27
CA THR A 10 16.40 14.81 4.70
C THR A 10 17.01 16.12 5.18
N GLY A 11 16.41 16.71 6.21
CA GLY A 11 16.84 17.97 6.79
C GLY A 11 16.28 19.24 6.12
N LEU A 12 15.54 19.12 5.02
CA LEU A 12 14.88 20.24 4.34
C LEU A 12 13.36 20.20 4.39
N GLY A 13 12.77 19.05 4.14
CA GLY A 13 11.32 18.88 4.17
C GLY A 13 10.78 17.89 3.15
N GLY A 14 9.47 17.87 2.99
CA GLY A 14 8.75 16.95 2.10
C GLY A 14 8.45 17.55 0.72
N PRO A 15 7.87 16.73 -0.18
CA PRO A 15 7.48 17.16 -1.51
C PRO A 15 6.48 18.31 -1.46
N GLY A 16 6.79 19.38 -2.19
CA GLY A 16 5.96 20.58 -2.26
C GLY A 16 6.22 21.62 -1.17
N ASP A 17 7.23 21.42 -0.31
CA ASP A 17 7.63 22.43 0.66
C ASP A 17 8.53 23.48 0.00
N VAL A 18 8.29 24.74 0.35
CA VAL A 18 9.13 25.86 -0.06
C VAL A 18 10.22 26.05 0.98
N VAL A 19 11.47 25.91 0.58
CA VAL A 19 12.62 26.06 1.47
C VAL A 19 13.60 27.06 0.90
N GLU A 20 14.33 27.74 1.78
CA GLU A 20 15.39 28.63 1.41
C GLU A 20 16.76 27.97 1.64
N VAL A 21 17.56 27.92 0.59
CA VAL A 21 18.90 27.32 0.61
C VAL A 21 19.92 28.26 0.00
N LYS A 22 21.20 27.97 0.21
CA LYS A 22 22.28 28.69 -0.46
C LYS A 22 22.19 28.51 -1.98
N ASP A 23 22.47 29.56 -2.74
CA ASP A 23 22.34 29.56 -4.20
C ASP A 23 23.12 28.42 -4.86
N GLY A 24 24.34 28.18 -4.40
CA GLY A 24 25.17 27.10 -4.91
C GLY A 24 24.61 25.71 -4.63
N TYR A 25 24.06 25.50 -3.44
CA TYR A 25 23.46 24.24 -3.08
C TYR A 25 22.19 23.95 -3.90
N GLY A 26 21.29 24.90 -4.01
CA GLY A 26 20.08 24.76 -4.81
C GLY A 26 20.37 24.58 -6.29
N ARG A 27 21.22 25.41 -6.86
CA ARG A 27 21.55 25.45 -8.30
C ARG A 27 22.38 24.24 -8.76
N ASN A 28 23.36 23.82 -7.97
CA ASN A 28 24.33 22.79 -8.37
C ASN A 28 23.99 21.38 -7.88
N TYR A 29 23.14 21.24 -6.87
CA TYR A 29 22.82 19.97 -6.25
C TYR A 29 21.33 19.60 -6.36
N LEU A 30 20.45 20.42 -5.81
CA LEU A 30 19.02 20.10 -5.72
C LEU A 30 18.29 20.16 -7.06
N VAL A 31 18.47 21.25 -7.80
CA VAL A 31 17.80 21.45 -9.11
C VAL A 31 18.31 20.48 -10.17
N PRO A 32 19.64 20.28 -10.36
CA PRO A 32 20.16 19.33 -11.35
C PRO A 32 19.76 17.88 -11.09
N ARG A 33 19.54 17.50 -9.84
CA ARG A 33 19.06 16.15 -9.46
C ARG A 33 17.56 15.97 -9.63
N GLY A 34 16.83 17.04 -9.93
CA GLY A 34 15.38 16.99 -10.08
C GLY A 34 14.60 16.84 -8.76
N VAL A 35 15.26 16.98 -7.61
CA VAL A 35 14.63 16.90 -6.28
C VAL A 35 14.00 18.21 -5.83
N ALA A 36 14.27 19.30 -6.54
CA ALA A 36 13.70 20.61 -6.31
C ALA A 36 13.59 21.41 -7.62
N ILE A 37 12.69 22.37 -7.63
CA ILE A 37 12.51 23.35 -8.70
C ILE A 37 12.66 24.76 -8.15
N ARG A 38 13.00 25.70 -9.02
CA ARG A 38 13.07 27.11 -8.64
C ARG A 38 11.68 27.60 -8.22
N TRP A 39 11.64 28.36 -7.14
CA TRP A 39 10.40 28.97 -6.69
C TRP A 39 9.96 30.06 -7.67
N THR A 40 8.68 30.00 -8.08
CA THR A 40 7.97 31.04 -8.81
C THR A 40 6.52 31.08 -8.30
N ARG A 41 5.83 32.20 -8.44
CA ARG A 41 4.41 32.29 -8.05
C ARG A 41 3.52 31.26 -8.77
N GLY A 42 3.82 30.98 -10.03
CA GLY A 42 3.11 29.97 -10.81
C GLY A 42 3.40 28.56 -10.32
N ALA A 43 4.66 28.27 -10.02
CA ALA A 43 5.07 26.96 -9.48
C ALA A 43 4.47 26.71 -8.10
N GLU A 44 4.42 27.72 -7.23
CA GLU A 44 3.80 27.60 -5.90
C GLU A 44 2.31 27.24 -5.98
N LYS A 45 1.53 27.91 -6.81
CA LYS A 45 0.12 27.58 -7.06
C LYS A 45 -0.06 26.17 -7.61
N THR A 46 0.80 25.74 -8.53
CA THR A 46 0.76 24.38 -9.08
C THR A 46 1.05 23.35 -8.00
N VAL A 47 2.03 23.62 -7.13
CA VAL A 47 2.38 22.73 -6.01
C VAL A 47 1.28 22.66 -4.97
N GLU A 48 0.65 23.77 -4.63
CA GLU A 48 -0.52 23.78 -3.72
C GLU A 48 -1.67 22.95 -4.30
N SER A 49 -1.95 23.09 -5.59
CA SER A 49 -2.96 22.27 -6.29
C SER A 49 -2.61 20.78 -6.26
N ILE A 50 -1.34 20.41 -6.48
CA ILE A 50 -0.87 19.03 -6.40
C ILE A 50 -0.97 18.49 -4.98
N LYS A 51 -0.60 19.27 -3.97
CA LYS A 51 -0.74 18.89 -2.56
C LYS A 51 -2.20 18.63 -2.19
N ALA A 52 -3.10 19.54 -2.56
CA ALA A 52 -4.53 19.38 -2.32
C ALA A 52 -5.11 18.15 -3.01
N ALA A 53 -4.72 17.88 -4.26
CA ALA A 53 -5.13 16.68 -4.98
C ALA A 53 -4.60 15.39 -4.35
N ARG A 54 -3.35 15.38 -3.88
CA ARG A 54 -2.76 14.23 -3.16
C ARG A 54 -3.46 13.97 -1.83
N ALA A 55 -3.71 15.02 -1.05
CA ALA A 55 -4.42 14.92 0.22
C ALA A 55 -5.85 14.35 0.02
N SER A 56 -6.57 14.83 -0.99
CA SER A 56 -7.91 14.31 -1.31
C SER A 56 -7.88 12.84 -1.75
N ARG A 57 -6.87 12.44 -2.51
CA ARG A 57 -6.69 11.03 -2.89
C ARG A 57 -6.33 10.16 -1.68
N ALA A 58 -5.41 10.60 -0.85
CA ALA A 58 -5.00 9.87 0.35
C ALA A 58 -6.19 9.61 1.29
N VAL A 59 -7.07 10.59 1.47
CA VAL A 59 -8.30 10.41 2.27
C VAL A 59 -9.23 9.39 1.63
N ARG A 60 -9.46 9.48 0.32
CA ARG A 60 -10.29 8.49 -0.40
C ARG A 60 -9.70 7.10 -0.34
N ASP A 61 -8.40 6.98 -0.55
CA ASP A 61 -7.70 5.69 -0.50
C ASP A 61 -7.76 5.07 0.91
N HIS A 62 -7.68 5.89 1.95
CA HIS A 62 -7.81 5.45 3.33
C HIS A 62 -9.24 5.01 3.65
N ASP A 63 -10.26 5.76 3.26
CA ASP A 63 -11.66 5.40 3.45
C ASP A 63 -12.01 4.12 2.68
N HIS A 64 -11.55 4.02 1.44
CA HIS A 64 -11.72 2.81 0.62
C HIS A 64 -11.01 1.59 1.23
N ALA A 65 -9.80 1.75 1.74
CA ALA A 65 -9.08 0.70 2.45
C ALA A 65 -9.81 0.27 3.73
N ALA A 66 -10.40 1.20 4.47
CA ALA A 66 -11.21 0.88 5.65
C ALA A 66 -12.48 0.08 5.29
N GLU A 67 -13.14 0.40 4.17
CA GLU A 67 -14.29 -0.37 3.66
C GLU A 67 -13.89 -1.78 3.24
N ILE A 68 -12.79 -1.94 2.52
CA ILE A 68 -12.25 -3.26 2.15
C ILE A 68 -11.89 -4.06 3.40
N LYS A 69 -11.25 -3.46 4.37
CA LYS A 69 -10.93 -4.08 5.65
C LYS A 69 -12.19 -4.60 6.34
N ALA A 70 -13.22 -3.78 6.45
CA ALA A 70 -14.49 -4.17 7.06
C ALA A 70 -15.13 -5.36 6.33
N LYS A 71 -15.14 -5.37 5.01
CA LYS A 71 -15.65 -6.49 4.20
C LYS A 71 -14.85 -7.78 4.41
N LEU A 72 -13.52 -7.69 4.43
CA LEU A 72 -12.64 -8.85 4.60
C LEU A 72 -12.67 -9.43 6.02
N GLU A 73 -12.87 -8.59 7.04
CA GLU A 73 -12.96 -9.03 8.44
C GLU A 73 -14.35 -9.53 8.82
N ALA A 74 -15.40 -9.13 8.08
CA ALA A 74 -16.78 -9.52 8.37
C ALA A 74 -17.06 -11.00 8.10
N GLU A 75 -16.46 -11.56 7.06
CA GLU A 75 -16.68 -12.96 6.66
C GLU A 75 -15.35 -13.69 6.44
N PRO A 76 -15.27 -14.96 6.88
CA PRO A 76 -14.10 -15.78 6.59
C PRO A 76 -14.05 -16.12 5.10
N VAL A 77 -12.88 -15.97 4.51
CA VAL A 77 -12.65 -16.24 3.09
C VAL A 77 -12.28 -17.71 2.91
N SER A 78 -13.04 -18.42 2.08
CA SER A 78 -12.79 -19.82 1.77
C SER A 78 -11.77 -19.96 0.66
N VAL A 79 -10.71 -20.72 0.91
CA VAL A 79 -9.67 -21.04 -0.07
C VAL A 79 -9.75 -22.51 -0.41
N LYS A 80 -10.03 -22.85 -1.67
CA LYS A 80 -10.07 -24.23 -2.16
C LYS A 80 -8.69 -24.68 -2.59
N VAL A 81 -8.19 -25.73 -1.97
CA VAL A 81 -6.89 -26.30 -2.27
C VAL A 81 -6.94 -27.82 -2.37
N ARG A 82 -6.02 -28.38 -3.14
CA ARG A 82 -5.91 -29.85 -3.23
C ARG A 82 -5.26 -30.39 -1.96
N SER A 83 -5.99 -31.25 -1.26
CA SER A 83 -5.49 -31.91 -0.06
C SER A 83 -5.29 -33.39 -0.29
N GLY A 84 -4.31 -33.96 0.42
CA GLY A 84 -4.11 -35.41 0.52
C GLY A 84 -4.95 -36.04 1.62
N GLN A 85 -4.81 -37.35 1.77
CA GLN A 85 -5.45 -38.07 2.86
C GLN A 85 -4.91 -37.57 4.21
N GLY A 86 -5.82 -37.38 5.17
CA GLY A 86 -5.46 -36.93 6.52
C GLY A 86 -5.44 -35.42 6.74
N GLY A 87 -5.98 -34.61 5.79
CA GLY A 87 -6.13 -33.16 5.98
C GLY A 87 -4.83 -32.35 5.80
N ARG A 88 -3.75 -33.01 5.33
CA ARG A 88 -2.51 -32.32 4.96
C ARG A 88 -2.55 -31.91 3.49
N LEU A 89 -2.07 -30.71 3.20
CA LEU A 89 -1.95 -30.22 1.85
C LEU A 89 -0.74 -30.84 1.14
N PHE A 90 -0.82 -31.01 -0.18
CA PHE A 90 0.34 -31.44 -1.01
C PHE A 90 1.42 -30.36 -1.17
N GLY A 91 1.36 -29.30 -0.42
CA GLY A 91 2.27 -28.18 -0.39
C GLY A 91 1.69 -27.07 0.48
N ALA A 92 2.38 -25.95 0.56
CA ALA A 92 1.84 -24.76 1.22
C ALA A 92 0.86 -24.04 0.30
N VAL A 93 -0.18 -23.42 0.88
CA VAL A 93 -1.06 -22.52 0.15
C VAL A 93 -0.23 -21.34 -0.36
N THR A 94 -0.31 -21.06 -1.64
CA THR A 94 0.47 -19.97 -2.24
C THR A 94 -0.19 -18.63 -1.96
N VAL A 95 0.62 -17.59 -1.88
CA VAL A 95 0.16 -16.21 -1.71
C VAL A 95 -0.78 -15.80 -2.86
N ALA A 96 -0.53 -16.34 -4.05
CA ALA A 96 -1.38 -16.09 -5.23
C ALA A 96 -2.78 -16.68 -5.07
N GLU A 97 -2.92 -17.88 -4.53
CA GLU A 97 -4.23 -18.51 -4.26
C GLU A 97 -5.02 -17.72 -3.22
N ILE A 98 -4.35 -17.26 -2.18
CA ILE A 98 -4.96 -16.41 -1.17
C ILE A 98 -5.39 -15.07 -1.77
N ALA A 99 -4.56 -14.43 -2.57
CA ALA A 99 -4.88 -13.18 -3.23
C ALA A 99 -6.10 -13.30 -4.15
N ASN A 100 -6.19 -14.39 -4.92
CA ASN A 100 -7.35 -14.66 -5.77
C ASN A 100 -8.63 -14.85 -4.96
N ALA A 101 -8.57 -15.63 -3.88
CA ALA A 101 -9.72 -15.84 -3.00
C ALA A 101 -10.18 -14.53 -2.33
N LEU A 102 -9.25 -13.70 -1.90
CA LEU A 102 -9.54 -12.38 -1.33
C LEU A 102 -10.15 -11.43 -2.37
N THR A 103 -9.66 -11.47 -3.60
CA THR A 103 -10.21 -10.69 -4.72
C THR A 103 -11.65 -11.09 -5.03
N GLU A 104 -11.94 -12.39 -5.04
CA GLU A 104 -13.31 -12.88 -5.24
C GLU A 104 -14.25 -12.50 -4.09
N ALA A 105 -13.75 -12.54 -2.86
CA ALA A 105 -14.57 -12.22 -1.68
C ALA A 105 -14.83 -10.72 -1.51
N SER A 106 -13.84 -9.88 -1.77
CA SER A 106 -13.96 -8.42 -1.64
C SER A 106 -14.54 -7.72 -2.86
N GLY A 107 -14.43 -8.35 -4.04
CA GLY A 107 -14.74 -7.73 -5.32
C GLY A 107 -13.69 -6.70 -5.80
N GLU A 108 -12.60 -6.56 -5.06
CA GLU A 108 -11.51 -5.63 -5.34
C GLU A 108 -10.19 -6.37 -5.56
N PRO A 109 -9.36 -5.94 -6.50
CA PRO A 109 -8.08 -6.60 -6.78
C PRO A 109 -7.12 -6.47 -5.58
N VAL A 110 -6.77 -7.60 -4.99
CA VAL A 110 -5.80 -7.69 -3.90
C VAL A 110 -4.45 -8.16 -4.44
N ASP A 111 -3.42 -7.34 -4.26
CA ASP A 111 -2.08 -7.69 -4.70
C ASP A 111 -1.46 -8.71 -3.74
N LYS A 112 -0.88 -9.78 -4.33
CA LYS A 112 -0.11 -10.78 -3.57
C LYS A 112 1.05 -10.21 -2.75
N ARG A 113 1.58 -9.04 -3.13
CA ARG A 113 2.67 -8.36 -2.42
C ARG A 113 2.21 -7.71 -1.12
N THR A 114 0.93 -7.44 -0.98
CA THR A 114 0.33 -6.84 0.22
C THR A 114 0.00 -7.88 1.30
N LEU A 115 0.07 -9.15 0.96
CA LEU A 115 -0.18 -10.25 1.88
C LEU A 115 1.05 -10.53 2.74
N VAL A 116 0.83 -10.57 4.06
CA VAL A 116 1.85 -10.94 5.03
C VAL A 116 1.47 -12.26 5.67
N LEU A 117 2.23 -13.30 5.35
CA LEU A 117 2.08 -14.64 5.95
C LEU A 117 3.17 -14.83 7.00
N GLY A 118 2.77 -15.07 8.23
CA GLY A 118 3.71 -15.42 9.29
C GLY A 118 4.30 -16.82 9.12
N ASN A 119 3.45 -17.78 8.82
CA ASN A 119 3.85 -19.18 8.57
C ASN A 119 3.13 -19.72 7.32
N PRO A 120 3.77 -20.61 6.57
CA PRO A 120 3.13 -21.24 5.42
C PRO A 120 1.97 -22.15 5.88
N ILE A 121 0.84 -22.01 5.19
CA ILE A 121 -0.35 -22.81 5.46
C ILE A 121 -0.20 -24.19 4.80
N LYS A 122 -0.14 -25.23 5.60
CA LYS A 122 0.06 -26.62 5.14
C LYS A 122 -1.05 -27.58 5.57
N ALA A 123 -2.06 -27.10 6.27
CA ALA A 123 -3.16 -27.89 6.79
C ALA A 123 -4.52 -27.25 6.45
N LEU A 124 -5.55 -28.08 6.38
CA LEU A 124 -6.93 -27.61 6.26
C LEU A 124 -7.38 -26.95 7.56
N GLY A 125 -8.36 -26.05 7.45
CA GLY A 125 -8.99 -25.39 8.59
C GLY A 125 -8.84 -23.88 8.59
N ALA A 126 -9.16 -23.25 9.72
CA ALA A 126 -9.11 -21.82 9.89
C ALA A 126 -7.66 -21.32 10.10
N HIS A 127 -7.28 -20.34 9.32
CA HIS A 127 -6.00 -19.63 9.42
C HIS A 127 -6.24 -18.12 9.35
N VAL A 128 -5.33 -17.34 9.90
CA VAL A 128 -5.42 -15.88 9.86
C VAL A 128 -4.22 -15.34 9.08
N VAL A 129 -4.51 -14.48 8.11
CA VAL A 129 -3.49 -13.76 7.35
C VAL A 129 -3.68 -12.26 7.50
N SER A 130 -2.59 -11.51 7.42
CA SER A 130 -2.62 -10.06 7.43
C SER A 130 -2.49 -9.53 5.99
N VAL A 131 -3.36 -8.60 5.64
CA VAL A 131 -3.34 -7.90 4.35
C VAL A 131 -3.02 -6.44 4.61
N LYS A 132 -1.94 -5.95 4.04
CA LYS A 132 -1.57 -4.56 4.12
C LYS A 132 -2.27 -3.79 3.00
N LEU A 133 -3.33 -3.07 3.31
CA LEU A 133 -4.11 -2.31 2.33
C LEU A 133 -3.46 -0.96 2.02
N THR A 134 -3.01 -0.27 3.08
CA THR A 134 -2.20 0.96 2.99
C THR A 134 -1.08 0.90 4.02
N ASP A 135 -0.19 1.90 4.03
CA ASP A 135 0.90 1.96 5.02
C ASP A 135 0.38 2.02 6.46
N GLU A 136 -0.82 2.55 6.68
CA GLU A 136 -1.45 2.70 7.99
C GLU A 136 -2.57 1.68 8.25
N VAL A 137 -3.18 1.12 7.20
CA VAL A 137 -4.32 0.21 7.29
C VAL A 137 -3.92 -1.21 6.93
N SER A 138 -4.07 -2.12 7.88
CA SER A 138 -3.92 -3.55 7.67
C SER A 138 -5.18 -4.29 8.14
N ALA A 139 -5.59 -5.32 7.39
CA ALA A 139 -6.70 -6.18 7.73
C ALA A 139 -6.20 -7.55 8.18
N LYS A 140 -6.83 -8.10 9.21
CA LYS A 140 -6.65 -9.50 9.60
C LYS A 140 -7.80 -10.31 9.05
N VAL A 141 -7.52 -11.16 8.09
CA VAL A 141 -8.54 -11.96 7.41
C VAL A 141 -8.50 -13.40 7.91
N ALA A 142 -9.64 -13.90 8.33
CA ALA A 142 -9.79 -15.31 8.63
C ALA A 142 -9.94 -16.08 7.31
N LEU A 143 -9.02 -17.00 7.05
CA LEU A 143 -9.07 -17.91 5.92
C LEU A 143 -9.59 -19.26 6.39
N ASN A 144 -10.50 -19.81 5.62
CA ASN A 144 -10.96 -21.19 5.81
C ASN A 144 -10.46 -22.03 4.63
N VAL A 145 -9.46 -22.85 4.90
CA VAL A 145 -8.85 -23.73 3.87
C VAL A 145 -9.69 -25.00 3.80
N ILE A 146 -10.31 -25.21 2.65
CA ILE A 146 -11.16 -26.35 2.36
C ILE A 146 -10.59 -27.21 1.23
N PRO A 147 -10.83 -28.51 1.22
CA PRO A 147 -10.43 -29.36 0.11
C PRO A 147 -11.21 -29.03 -1.15
N ALA A 148 -10.49 -28.96 -2.24
CA ALA A 148 -11.09 -28.74 -3.55
C ALA A 148 -11.81 -29.99 -4.08
#